data_cd7ed368855a939c52a00c9f59ddb6cc
#
_entry.id   cd7ed368855a939c52a00c9f59ddb6cc
#
_cell.length_a   1.000
_cell.length_b   1.000
_cell.length_c   1.000
_cell.angle_alpha   90.00
_cell.angle_beta   90.00
_cell.angle_gamma   90.00
#
_symmetry.space_group_name_H-M   'P 1'
#
loop_
_entity.id
_entity.type
_entity.pdbx_description
1 polymer ?
#
loop_
_entity_poly.entity_id
_entity_poly.type
_entity_poly.pdbx_seq_one_letter_code
_entity_poly.pdbx_strand_id
1 'polypeptide(L)'
;VNDTVVSGEEATFSVGNTMPLHRIPLGTVVHNVEMQIGKGGQIVRSAGSFAQVLAKEGEYVTLRLPSGEVRMVHKNCSATIGEVGNAEHENIVIGKAGKSRWLGRRPKVRGVVMNPVDHPHGGGEGKTSGGRHPVSPWGQPAKGFKTRSKKPSDKFIVRRRKKK
;
A
#
# COMPACT_ATOMS: atom_id res chain seq x y z
N VAL A 1 -18.59 -12.84 -16.08
CA VAL A 1 -19.03 -14.13 -15.53
C VAL A 1 -18.68 -15.21 -16.56
N ASN A 2 -18.13 -16.36 -16.13
CA ASN A 2 -17.70 -17.50 -16.94
C ASN A 2 -16.40 -17.29 -17.77
N ASP A 3 -15.64 -16.21 -17.52
CA ASP A 3 -14.31 -16.05 -18.13
C ASP A 3 -13.29 -16.93 -17.41
N THR A 4 -12.39 -17.53 -18.16
CA THR A 4 -11.31 -18.36 -17.61
C THR A 4 -10.05 -17.53 -17.43
N VAL A 5 -9.44 -17.58 -16.25
CA VAL A 5 -8.13 -16.96 -15.97
C VAL A 5 -7.08 -18.05 -15.78
N VAL A 6 -5.89 -17.80 -16.31
CA VAL A 6 -4.77 -18.74 -16.30
C VAL A 6 -3.61 -18.13 -15.49
N SER A 7 -2.97 -18.95 -14.67
CA SER A 7 -1.78 -18.58 -13.92
C SER A 7 -0.62 -19.52 -14.25
N GLY A 8 0.54 -19.00 -14.58
CA GLY A 8 1.74 -19.77 -14.87
C GLY A 8 2.57 -19.19 -16.00
N GLU A 9 3.64 -19.91 -16.35
CA GLU A 9 4.55 -19.49 -17.41
C GLU A 9 3.89 -19.51 -18.80
N GLU A 10 2.97 -20.42 -19.04
CA GLU A 10 2.27 -20.57 -20.33
C GLU A 10 1.05 -19.66 -20.48
N ALA A 11 0.74 -18.86 -19.46
CA ALA A 11 -0.41 -17.94 -19.51
C ALA A 11 -0.29 -16.97 -20.70
N THR A 12 -1.39 -16.77 -21.41
CA THR A 12 -1.50 -15.78 -22.49
C THR A 12 -1.53 -14.36 -21.94
N PHE A 13 -1.08 -13.39 -22.73
CA PHE A 13 -1.13 -11.98 -22.37
C PHE A 13 -2.58 -11.46 -22.48
N SER A 14 -3.36 -11.69 -21.41
CA SER A 14 -4.76 -11.24 -21.30
C SER A 14 -5.02 -10.67 -19.90
N VAL A 15 -5.94 -9.73 -19.80
CA VAL A 15 -6.32 -9.13 -18.52
C VAL A 15 -6.86 -10.21 -17.57
N GLY A 16 -6.39 -10.21 -16.32
CA GLY A 16 -6.73 -11.22 -15.32
C GLY A 16 -5.76 -12.40 -15.25
N ASN A 17 -4.98 -12.65 -16.27
CA ASN A 17 -3.97 -13.73 -16.26
C ASN A 17 -2.74 -13.33 -15.44
N THR A 18 -2.15 -14.32 -14.76
CA THR A 18 -0.97 -14.15 -13.93
C THR A 18 0.23 -14.84 -14.57
N MET A 19 1.34 -14.11 -14.70
CA MET A 19 2.56 -14.64 -15.29
C MET A 19 3.81 -14.00 -14.69
N PRO A 20 5.01 -14.59 -14.87
CA PRO A 20 6.26 -14.00 -14.43
C PRO A 20 6.52 -12.65 -15.10
N LEU A 21 7.10 -11.71 -14.33
CA LEU A 21 7.33 -10.32 -14.77
C LEU A 21 8.18 -10.20 -16.03
N HIS A 22 9.11 -11.14 -16.27
CA HIS A 22 9.96 -11.12 -17.47
C HIS A 22 9.16 -11.29 -18.77
N ARG A 23 7.99 -11.94 -18.72
CA ARG A 23 7.12 -12.13 -19.89
C ARG A 23 6.20 -10.93 -20.15
N ILE A 24 5.91 -10.11 -19.13
CA ILE A 24 4.97 -8.98 -19.26
C ILE A 24 5.64 -7.83 -20.03
N PRO A 25 5.06 -7.32 -21.13
CA PRO A 25 5.62 -6.20 -21.89
C PRO A 25 5.83 -4.94 -21.05
N LEU A 26 6.76 -4.07 -21.50
CA LEU A 26 6.97 -2.76 -20.91
C LEU A 26 5.71 -1.89 -21.07
N GLY A 27 5.47 -1.01 -20.11
CA GLY A 27 4.30 -0.12 -20.10
C GLY A 27 3.01 -0.79 -19.60
N THR A 28 2.99 -2.12 -19.46
CA THR A 28 1.79 -2.84 -19.01
C THR A 28 1.41 -2.48 -17.58
N VAL A 29 0.10 -2.37 -17.36
CA VAL A 29 -0.51 -2.23 -16.05
C VAL A 29 -0.67 -3.60 -15.40
N VAL A 30 -0.21 -3.75 -14.16
CA VAL A 30 -0.23 -5.01 -13.40
C VAL A 30 -0.67 -4.79 -11.98
N HIS A 31 -1.18 -5.84 -11.34
CA HIS A 31 -1.54 -5.86 -9.93
C HIS A 31 -1.15 -7.18 -9.27
N ASN A 32 -1.43 -7.33 -7.98
CA ASN A 32 -1.16 -8.57 -7.21
C ASN A 32 0.28 -9.08 -7.39
N VAL A 33 1.26 -8.18 -7.24
CA VAL A 33 2.66 -8.45 -7.54
C VAL A 33 3.34 -9.18 -6.38
N GLU A 34 4.11 -10.22 -6.70
CA GLU A 34 4.98 -10.90 -5.76
C GLU A 34 6.22 -10.07 -5.42
N MET A 35 6.69 -10.22 -4.19
CA MET A 35 7.96 -9.63 -3.72
C MET A 35 9.08 -10.66 -3.61
N GLN A 36 8.72 -11.93 -3.50
CA GLN A 36 9.61 -13.09 -3.44
C GLN A 36 8.99 -14.19 -4.29
N ILE A 37 9.81 -14.91 -5.04
CA ILE A 37 9.37 -15.97 -5.95
C ILE A 37 8.56 -17.02 -5.19
N GLY A 38 7.38 -17.35 -5.68
CA GLY A 38 6.50 -18.39 -5.15
C GLY A 38 5.79 -18.06 -3.82
N LYS A 39 5.94 -16.84 -3.29
CA LYS A 39 5.29 -16.42 -2.02
C LYS A 39 3.86 -15.93 -2.22
N GLY A 40 3.43 -15.73 -3.45
CA GLY A 40 2.15 -15.13 -3.80
C GLY A 40 2.17 -13.61 -3.78
N GLY A 41 1.14 -12.99 -4.34
CA GLY A 41 1.03 -11.55 -4.47
C GLY A 41 0.97 -10.83 -3.11
N GLN A 42 1.83 -9.84 -2.91
CA GLN A 42 1.97 -9.11 -1.66
C GLN A 42 1.71 -7.61 -1.77
N ILE A 43 1.95 -7.02 -2.92
CA ILE A 43 1.77 -5.59 -3.17
C ILE A 43 0.79 -5.34 -4.31
N VAL A 44 0.28 -4.11 -4.40
CA VAL A 44 -0.70 -3.68 -5.43
C VAL A 44 -1.95 -4.58 -5.41
N ARG A 45 -2.60 -4.65 -4.24
CA ARG A 45 -3.77 -5.54 -4.01
C ARG A 45 -5.03 -4.79 -3.59
N SER A 46 -4.91 -3.52 -3.21
CA SER A 46 -6.06 -2.72 -2.77
C SER A 46 -6.98 -2.39 -3.94
N ALA A 47 -8.26 -2.21 -3.67
CA ALA A 47 -9.26 -1.82 -4.66
C ALA A 47 -8.79 -0.64 -5.53
N GLY A 48 -8.95 -0.74 -6.84
CA GLY A 48 -8.54 0.27 -7.82
C GLY A 48 -7.03 0.49 -7.95
N SER A 49 -6.19 -0.32 -7.30
CA SER A 49 -4.74 -0.13 -7.38
C SER A 49 -4.13 -0.86 -8.58
N PHE A 50 -3.09 -0.24 -9.13
CA PHE A 50 -2.27 -0.82 -10.20
C PHE A 50 -0.82 -0.36 -10.08
N ALA A 51 0.09 -1.10 -10.69
CA ALA A 51 1.47 -0.73 -10.91
C ALA A 51 1.78 -0.79 -12.41
N GLN A 52 2.83 -0.12 -12.85
CA GLN A 52 3.25 -0.11 -14.25
C GLN A 52 4.66 -0.68 -14.38
N VAL A 53 4.86 -1.54 -15.36
CA VAL A 53 6.17 -2.08 -15.73
C VAL A 53 6.95 -1.01 -16.51
N LEU A 54 8.07 -0.52 -15.96
CA LEU A 54 8.87 0.55 -16.56
C LEU A 54 10.06 0.04 -17.36
N ALA A 55 10.83 -0.88 -16.78
CA ALA A 55 12.07 -1.38 -17.38
C ALA A 55 12.32 -2.83 -16.96
N LYS A 56 13.12 -3.52 -17.75
CA LYS A 56 13.63 -4.87 -17.46
C LYS A 56 15.13 -4.84 -17.62
N GLU A 57 15.87 -5.09 -16.56
CA GLU A 57 17.32 -5.03 -16.56
C GLU A 57 17.89 -6.23 -15.79
N GLY A 58 18.62 -7.09 -16.49
CA GLY A 58 19.25 -8.28 -15.93
C GLY A 58 18.23 -9.20 -15.23
N GLU A 59 18.41 -9.37 -13.92
CA GLU A 59 17.53 -10.23 -13.09
C GLU A 59 16.33 -9.48 -12.49
N TYR A 60 16.18 -8.18 -12.75
CA TYR A 60 15.17 -7.36 -12.13
C TYR A 60 14.27 -6.66 -13.13
N VAL A 61 13.03 -6.45 -12.72
CA VAL A 61 12.03 -5.64 -13.41
C VAL A 61 11.68 -4.45 -12.53
N THR A 62 11.72 -3.27 -13.12
CA THR A 62 11.43 -2.01 -12.43
C THR A 62 9.95 -1.68 -12.56
N LEU A 63 9.28 -1.53 -11.42
CA LEU A 63 7.85 -1.23 -11.31
C LEU A 63 7.63 0.15 -10.70
N ARG A 64 6.70 0.89 -11.27
CA ARG A 64 6.13 2.10 -10.66
C ARG A 64 4.90 1.71 -9.85
N LEU A 65 4.97 1.84 -8.54
CA LEU A 65 3.90 1.50 -7.61
C LEU A 65 2.83 2.61 -7.52
N PRO A 66 1.62 2.31 -7.01
CA PRO A 66 0.54 3.30 -6.82
C PRO A 66 0.97 4.51 -5.98
N SER A 67 1.90 4.32 -5.03
CA SER A 67 2.46 5.40 -4.20
C SER A 67 3.39 6.35 -4.95
N GLY A 68 3.74 6.06 -6.21
CA GLY A 68 4.75 6.76 -7.00
C GLY A 68 6.19 6.31 -6.71
N GLU A 69 6.39 5.35 -5.80
CA GLU A 69 7.68 4.69 -5.60
C GLU A 69 8.04 3.85 -6.83
N VAL A 70 9.29 3.94 -7.25
CA VAL A 70 9.84 3.10 -8.32
C VAL A 70 10.75 2.07 -7.66
N ARG A 71 10.47 0.79 -7.90
CA ARG A 71 11.11 -0.33 -7.21
C ARG A 71 11.45 -1.46 -8.14
N MET A 72 12.59 -2.11 -7.89
CA MET A 72 13.00 -3.34 -8.56
C MET A 72 12.38 -4.56 -7.87
N VAL A 73 11.91 -5.51 -8.68
CA VAL A 73 11.40 -6.82 -8.28
C VAL A 73 12.06 -7.87 -9.15
N HIS A 74 12.34 -9.05 -8.60
CA HIS A 74 12.99 -10.12 -9.36
C HIS A 74 12.12 -10.55 -10.56
N LYS A 75 12.74 -10.79 -11.71
CA LYS A 75 12.05 -11.09 -12.97
C LYS A 75 11.14 -12.32 -12.94
N ASN A 76 11.45 -13.30 -12.08
CA ASN A 76 10.66 -14.52 -11.91
C ASN A 76 9.50 -14.37 -10.91
N CYS A 77 9.37 -13.21 -10.26
CA CYS A 77 8.18 -12.92 -9.47
C CYS A 77 6.97 -12.76 -10.39
N SER A 78 5.82 -13.26 -9.96
CA SER A 78 4.59 -13.22 -10.74
C SER A 78 3.81 -11.92 -10.49
N ALA A 79 3.06 -11.50 -11.49
CA ALA A 79 2.10 -10.41 -11.41
C ALA A 79 0.88 -10.71 -12.30
N THR A 80 -0.26 -10.15 -11.95
CA THR A 80 -1.50 -10.27 -12.72
C THR A 80 -1.67 -9.05 -13.61
N ILE A 81 -2.06 -9.26 -14.87
CA ILE A 81 -2.28 -8.20 -15.86
C ILE A 81 -3.57 -7.44 -15.54
N GLY A 82 -3.52 -6.12 -15.62
CA GLY A 82 -4.64 -5.23 -15.38
C GLY A 82 -4.60 -4.56 -14.00
N GLU A 83 -5.72 -4.01 -13.58
CA GLU A 83 -5.91 -3.33 -12.29
C GLU A 83 -6.87 -4.09 -11.37
N VAL A 84 -6.80 -3.82 -10.07
CA VAL A 84 -7.74 -4.38 -9.11
C VAL A 84 -9.10 -3.71 -9.27
N GLY A 85 -10.17 -4.50 -9.32
CA GLY A 85 -11.53 -3.99 -9.42
C GLY A 85 -11.98 -3.16 -8.21
N ASN A 86 -13.25 -2.70 -8.25
CA ASN A 86 -13.88 -1.93 -7.18
C ASN A 86 -13.17 -0.58 -6.91
N ALA A 87 -12.77 0.14 -7.96
CA ALA A 87 -12.05 1.41 -7.85
C ALA A 87 -12.80 2.47 -7.03
N GLU A 88 -14.13 2.43 -7.01
CA GLU A 88 -14.97 3.37 -6.26
C GLU A 88 -15.08 3.05 -4.76
N HIS A 89 -14.36 2.03 -4.27
CA HIS A 89 -14.42 1.64 -2.86
C HIS A 89 -14.07 2.79 -1.90
N GLU A 90 -13.17 3.68 -2.28
CA GLU A 90 -12.78 4.84 -1.47
C GLU A 90 -13.90 5.88 -1.31
N ASN A 91 -14.86 5.92 -2.25
CA ASN A 91 -15.99 6.86 -2.27
C ASN A 91 -17.14 6.40 -1.35
N ILE A 92 -17.05 5.21 -0.76
CA ILE A 92 -18.10 4.66 0.08
C ILE A 92 -18.24 5.45 1.38
N VAL A 93 -19.37 6.10 1.58
CA VAL A 93 -19.74 6.77 2.82
C VAL A 93 -20.45 5.79 3.74
N ILE A 94 -19.87 5.55 4.91
CA ILE A 94 -20.38 4.58 5.89
C ILE A 94 -21.71 5.06 6.51
N GLY A 95 -21.89 6.39 6.64
CA GLY A 95 -23.11 7.05 7.09
C GLY A 95 -23.26 7.12 8.62
N LYS A 96 -23.07 6.01 9.35
CA LYS A 96 -23.26 5.96 10.81
C LYS A 96 -22.16 5.19 11.53
N ALA A 97 -21.93 5.57 12.78
CA ALA A 97 -20.92 4.93 13.65
C ALA A 97 -21.18 3.42 13.88
N GLY A 98 -22.47 3.02 13.96
CA GLY A 98 -22.86 1.61 14.09
C GLY A 98 -22.35 0.75 12.94
N LYS A 99 -22.42 1.24 11.70
CA LYS A 99 -21.87 0.51 10.54
C LYS A 99 -20.37 0.34 10.63
N SER A 100 -19.64 1.34 11.14
CA SER A 100 -18.20 1.20 11.42
C SER A 100 -17.92 0.10 12.44
N ARG A 101 -18.77 -0.03 13.47
CA ARG A 101 -18.67 -1.11 14.47
C ARG A 101 -18.93 -2.49 13.85
N TRP A 102 -19.92 -2.61 12.99
CA TRP A 102 -20.19 -3.85 12.24
C TRP A 102 -19.00 -4.29 11.37
N LEU A 103 -18.24 -3.33 10.83
CA LEU A 103 -17.02 -3.59 10.07
C LEU A 103 -15.77 -3.86 10.95
N GLY A 104 -15.97 -4.07 12.26
CA GLY A 104 -14.89 -4.35 13.21
C GLY A 104 -14.06 -3.14 13.66
N ARG A 105 -14.41 -1.93 13.25
CA ARG A 105 -13.67 -0.71 13.63
C ARG A 105 -14.14 -0.22 15.00
N ARG A 106 -13.23 -0.18 15.98
CA ARG A 106 -13.49 0.41 17.29
C ARG A 106 -13.33 1.95 17.25
N PRO A 107 -14.03 2.69 18.11
CA PRO A 107 -13.81 4.12 18.28
C PRO A 107 -12.35 4.42 18.64
N LYS A 108 -11.83 5.52 18.09
CA LYS A 108 -10.49 6.03 18.43
C LYS A 108 -10.62 7.30 19.23
N VAL A 109 -10.11 7.28 20.46
CA VAL A 109 -10.08 8.45 21.33
C VAL A 109 -8.91 9.33 20.94
N ARG A 110 -9.13 10.66 20.88
CA ARG A 110 -8.07 11.63 20.60
C ARG A 110 -7.20 11.82 21.85
N GLY A 111 -5.88 11.95 21.67
CA GLY A 111 -4.95 12.16 22.77
C GLY A 111 -5.26 13.40 23.65
N VAL A 112 -5.84 14.45 23.06
CA VAL A 112 -6.21 15.70 23.78
C VAL A 112 -7.27 15.48 24.86
N VAL A 113 -8.11 14.45 24.74
CA VAL A 113 -9.17 14.14 25.73
C VAL A 113 -8.76 13.08 26.74
N MET A 114 -7.51 12.67 26.70
CA MET A 114 -6.92 11.73 27.66
C MET A 114 -6.29 12.47 28.83
N ASN A 115 -5.95 11.72 29.89
CA ASN A 115 -5.15 12.24 30.98
C ASN A 115 -3.67 12.39 30.59
N PRO A 116 -2.89 13.25 31.32
CA PRO A 116 -1.46 13.43 31.02
C PRO A 116 -0.65 12.14 31.09
N VAL A 117 -1.04 11.18 31.91
CA VAL A 117 -0.40 9.87 32.04
C VAL A 117 -0.58 9.00 30.80
N ASP A 118 -1.69 9.17 30.06
CA ASP A 118 -2.05 8.33 28.92
C ASP A 118 -1.53 8.88 27.58
N HIS A 119 -1.37 10.19 27.47
CA HIS A 119 -0.94 10.83 26.23
C HIS A 119 -0.23 12.16 26.46
N PRO A 120 0.85 12.47 25.70
CA PRO A 120 1.55 13.76 25.78
C PRO A 120 0.69 15.00 25.49
N HIS A 121 -0.47 14.85 24.82
CA HIS A 121 -1.45 15.92 24.61
C HIS A 121 -2.56 15.95 25.66
N GLY A 122 -2.50 15.07 26.65
CA GLY A 122 -3.52 14.97 27.70
C GLY A 122 -3.43 16.10 28.74
N GLY A 123 -4.50 16.26 29.49
CA GLY A 123 -4.60 17.22 30.56
C GLY A 123 -5.24 18.55 30.17
N GLY A 124 -5.25 19.49 31.11
CA GLY A 124 -5.87 20.81 30.98
C GLY A 124 -7.33 20.86 31.45
N GLU A 125 -7.89 22.06 31.49
CA GLU A 125 -9.27 22.32 31.85
C GLU A 125 -10.13 22.62 30.63
N GLY A 126 -11.35 22.09 30.59
CA GLY A 126 -12.32 22.34 29.51
C GLY A 126 -11.82 21.95 28.13
N LYS A 127 -12.00 22.82 27.14
CA LYS A 127 -11.58 22.62 25.77
C LYS A 127 -10.14 23.10 25.55
N THR A 128 -9.16 22.33 26.01
CA THR A 128 -7.75 22.64 25.80
C THR A 128 -7.26 22.27 24.42
N SER A 129 -6.23 22.96 23.95
CA SER A 129 -5.46 22.58 22.74
C SER A 129 -4.41 21.51 23.06
N GLY A 130 -3.79 20.92 22.04
CA GLY A 130 -2.73 19.93 22.23
C GLY A 130 -1.46 20.47 22.89
N GLY A 131 -1.26 21.77 22.97
CA GLY A 131 -0.18 22.47 23.70
C GLY A 131 1.23 22.27 23.12
N ARG A 132 1.40 21.46 22.09
CA ARG A 132 2.69 21.12 21.47
C ARG A 132 2.54 20.60 20.04
N HIS A 133 3.65 20.37 19.36
CA HIS A 133 3.61 19.71 18.05
C HIS A 133 2.92 18.34 18.14
N PRO A 134 2.14 17.93 17.11
CA PRO A 134 1.45 16.65 17.11
C PRO A 134 2.42 15.49 17.30
N VAL A 135 2.17 14.69 18.32
CA VAL A 135 2.96 13.49 18.64
C VAL A 135 2.08 12.27 18.85
N SER A 136 2.67 11.09 18.73
CA SER A 136 2.04 9.81 19.08
C SER A 136 1.95 9.64 20.60
N PRO A 137 1.21 8.62 21.11
CA PRO A 137 1.19 8.30 22.54
C PRO A 137 2.59 8.08 23.14
N TRP A 138 3.54 7.67 22.34
CA TRP A 138 4.95 7.43 22.74
C TRP A 138 5.87 8.65 22.54
N GLY A 139 5.31 9.80 22.19
CA GLY A 139 6.06 11.04 22.04
C GLY A 139 6.75 11.23 20.67
N GLN A 140 6.62 10.33 19.74
CA GLN A 140 7.19 10.49 18.40
C GLN A 140 6.40 11.53 17.59
N PRO A 141 7.07 12.46 16.87
CA PRO A 141 6.40 13.41 15.98
C PRO A 141 5.48 12.71 14.98
N ALA A 142 4.21 13.11 14.95
CA ALA A 142 3.19 12.51 14.07
C ALA A 142 3.24 13.09 12.65
N LYS A 143 3.82 14.27 12.45
CA LYS A 143 3.97 14.94 11.15
C LYS A 143 5.44 15.03 10.74
N GLY A 144 5.74 14.62 9.50
CA GLY A 144 7.06 14.78 8.89
C GLY A 144 8.12 13.77 9.32
N PHE A 145 7.95 13.06 10.40
CA PHE A 145 8.91 12.06 10.88
C PHE A 145 8.92 10.82 9.97
N LYS A 146 10.12 10.40 9.57
CA LYS A 146 10.31 9.18 8.76
C LYS A 146 10.34 7.97 9.69
N THR A 147 9.25 7.21 9.70
CA THR A 147 9.12 6.00 10.55
C THR A 147 9.81 4.77 9.99
N ARG A 148 10.07 4.71 8.68
CA ARG A 148 10.78 3.59 8.07
C ARG A 148 12.26 3.61 8.47
N SER A 149 12.71 2.59 9.19
CA SER A 149 14.13 2.33 9.44
C SER A 149 14.86 1.87 8.17
N LYS A 150 16.19 1.95 8.16
CA LYS A 150 17.01 1.34 7.10
C LYS A 150 16.78 -0.17 7.08
N LYS A 151 16.51 -0.72 5.91
CA LYS A 151 16.26 -2.16 5.70
C LYS A 151 17.11 -2.66 4.51
N PRO A 152 17.51 -3.95 4.51
CA PRO A 152 18.23 -4.54 3.37
C PRO A 152 17.49 -4.37 2.04
N SER A 153 16.16 -4.29 2.07
CA SER A 153 15.31 -4.08 0.89
C SER A 153 15.37 -2.66 0.32
N ASP A 154 16.09 -1.71 0.95
CA ASP A 154 16.21 -0.34 0.44
C ASP A 154 17.02 -0.28 -0.86
N LYS A 155 17.92 -1.25 -1.09
CA LYS A 155 18.68 -1.40 -2.34
C LYS A 155 17.81 -1.63 -3.58
N PHE A 156 16.59 -2.11 -3.39
CA PHE A 156 15.62 -2.34 -4.47
C PHE A 156 14.77 -1.11 -4.78
N ILE A 157 14.90 -0.02 -4.02
CA ILE A 157 14.15 1.22 -4.24
C ILE A 157 14.97 2.15 -5.11
N VAL A 158 14.61 2.28 -6.38
CA VAL A 158 15.27 3.19 -7.35
C VAL A 158 14.89 4.64 -7.05
N ARG A 159 13.60 4.91 -6.83
CA ARG A 159 13.11 6.25 -6.51
C ARG A 159 12.01 6.16 -5.46
N ARG A 160 12.18 6.91 -4.37
CA ARG A 160 11.15 7.01 -3.32
C ARG A 160 9.97 7.85 -3.78
N ARG A 161 8.80 7.66 -3.15
CA ARG A 161 7.63 8.51 -3.37
C ARG A 161 7.98 9.97 -3.12
N LYS A 162 7.44 10.89 -3.93
CA LYS A 162 7.56 12.33 -3.66
C LYS A 162 6.84 12.66 -2.35
N LYS A 163 7.46 13.49 -1.53
CA LYS A 163 6.73 14.13 -0.41
C LYS A 163 5.68 15.07 -1.02
N LYS A 164 4.44 14.98 -0.55
CA LYS A 164 3.45 16.03 -0.78
C LYS A 164 3.81 17.24 0.06
#